data_63c2e82e532b3600005aeb845d770035
#
_entry.id   63c2e82e532b3600005aeb845d770035
#
_cell.length_a   1.000
_cell.length_b   1.000
_cell.length_c   1.000
_cell.angle_alpha   90.00
_cell.angle_beta   90.00
_cell.angle_gamma   90.00
#
_symmetry.space_group_name_H-M   'P 1'
#
loop_
_entity.id
_entity.type
_entity.pdbx_description
1 polymer ?
#
loop_
_entity_poly.entity_id
_entity_poly.type
_entity_poly.pdbx_seq_one_letter_code
_entity_poly.pdbx_strand_id
1 'polypeptide(L)'
;MLMEASVSYGSNAQRTPEEVNTSGKDWFTLYTVFARTGSAPQGADVEVEFNELAGAFADQEVTFRGTYDVSAMRDEADILTWVTGPSAEDLQAAVRRIRRTAMFSQTRIAFSAMGVHRTAEFARSHVPAYALGVPPEDWLVIYPFNRSYDWYLLDPAKRGKMLREHGMLGQEFPSVLANTTSAFALNDWEWLLALEAPKLTDLVDMMRKLRESETRYHVRDEIPFYTGRRLKAASEIAEVLL
;
A
#
# COMPACT_ATOMS: atom_id res chain seq x y z
N MET A 1 34.49 5.40 -0.43
CA MET A 1 33.14 5.65 -0.96
C MET A 1 32.38 4.34 -0.76
N LEU A 2 31.77 4.16 0.44
CA LEU A 2 30.92 3.02 0.72
C LEU A 2 29.68 3.20 -0.15
N MET A 3 29.39 2.24 -1.01
CA MET A 3 28.11 2.21 -1.74
C MET A 3 27.01 2.08 -0.67
N GLU A 4 26.13 3.09 -0.57
CA GLU A 4 24.92 2.96 0.22
C GLU A 4 24.16 1.73 -0.26
N ALA A 5 23.99 0.76 0.62
CA ALA A 5 23.23 -0.43 0.31
C ALA A 5 21.75 -0.03 0.16
N SER A 6 21.26 -0.01 -1.06
CA SER A 6 19.83 0.19 -1.32
C SER A 6 19.04 -0.96 -0.68
N VAL A 7 17.93 -0.64 -0.02
CA VAL A 7 17.00 -1.65 0.50
C VAL A 7 16.55 -2.53 -0.66
N SER A 8 16.78 -3.84 -0.57
CA SER A 8 16.35 -4.79 -1.59
C SER A 8 14.84 -4.97 -1.49
N TYR A 9 14.11 -4.18 -2.24
CA TYR A 9 12.68 -4.39 -2.45
C TYR A 9 12.51 -5.48 -3.51
N GLY A 10 11.93 -6.62 -3.14
CA GLY A 10 11.83 -7.78 -4.01
C GLY A 10 11.25 -7.43 -5.38
N SER A 11 11.94 -7.83 -6.46
CA SER A 11 11.44 -7.71 -7.82
C SER A 11 10.52 -8.89 -8.12
N ASN A 12 9.24 -8.64 -8.32
CA ASN A 12 8.33 -9.67 -8.84
C ASN A 12 8.38 -9.69 -10.38
N ALA A 13 8.38 -10.89 -10.96
CA ALA A 13 8.16 -11.01 -12.40
C ALA A 13 6.81 -10.38 -12.78
N GLN A 14 6.78 -9.57 -13.82
CA GLN A 14 5.53 -8.97 -14.32
C GLN A 14 4.56 -10.07 -14.77
N ARG A 15 3.29 -9.91 -14.44
CA ARG A 15 2.19 -10.83 -14.72
C ARG A 15 1.08 -10.09 -15.45
N THR A 16 0.31 -10.84 -16.21
CA THR A 16 -0.94 -10.35 -16.80
C THR A 16 -2.09 -10.43 -15.78
N PRO A 17 -3.17 -9.67 -15.95
CA PRO A 17 -4.37 -9.78 -15.12
C PRO A 17 -4.96 -11.20 -15.10
N GLU A 18 -4.89 -11.92 -16.22
CA GLU A 18 -5.39 -13.30 -16.34
C GLU A 18 -4.55 -14.25 -15.46
N GLU A 19 -3.23 -14.17 -15.53
CA GLU A 19 -2.33 -14.96 -14.70
C GLU A 19 -2.57 -14.75 -13.22
N VAL A 20 -2.78 -13.50 -12.79
CA VAL A 20 -3.11 -13.20 -11.38
C VAL A 20 -4.45 -13.82 -10.99
N ASN A 21 -5.50 -13.61 -11.80
CA ASN A 21 -6.85 -14.06 -11.48
C ASN A 21 -7.02 -15.59 -11.54
N THR A 22 -6.17 -16.29 -12.28
CA THR A 22 -6.24 -17.76 -12.46
C THR A 22 -5.16 -18.51 -11.68
N SER A 23 -4.26 -17.81 -10.99
CA SER A 23 -3.11 -18.40 -10.29
C SER A 23 -3.48 -19.38 -9.17
N GLY A 24 -4.70 -19.30 -8.64
CA GLY A 24 -5.11 -20.00 -7.42
C GLY A 24 -4.44 -19.48 -6.15
N LYS A 25 -3.60 -18.43 -6.24
CA LYS A 25 -2.98 -17.77 -5.10
C LYS A 25 -3.84 -16.61 -4.61
N ASP A 26 -3.90 -16.40 -3.31
CA ASP A 26 -4.36 -15.15 -2.73
C ASP A 26 -3.26 -14.07 -2.85
N TRP A 27 -3.67 -12.84 -3.06
CA TRP A 27 -2.77 -11.70 -3.18
C TRP A 27 -3.10 -10.71 -2.05
N PHE A 28 -2.50 -10.98 -0.87
CA PHE A 28 -2.65 -10.12 0.30
C PHE A 28 -1.72 -8.91 0.23
N THR A 29 -2.14 -7.84 0.88
CA THR A 29 -1.38 -6.63 1.09
C THR A 29 -1.56 -6.16 2.53
N LEU A 30 -0.50 -5.69 3.17
CA LEU A 30 -0.55 -5.17 4.54
C LEU A 30 0.22 -3.85 4.61
N TYR A 31 -0.49 -2.82 4.98
CA TYR A 31 0.05 -1.49 5.26
C TYR A 31 0.15 -1.31 6.76
N THR A 32 1.32 -0.92 7.24
CA THR A 32 1.53 -0.64 8.67
C THR A 32 2.20 0.71 8.83
N VAL A 33 1.55 1.60 9.55
CA VAL A 33 2.05 2.94 9.86
C VAL A 33 2.56 2.94 11.29
N PHE A 34 3.77 3.43 11.46
CA PHE A 34 4.45 3.56 12.73
C PHE A 34 4.58 5.03 13.12
N ALA A 35 4.44 5.29 14.41
CA ALA A 35 4.79 6.56 15.03
C ALA A 35 5.92 6.35 16.01
N ARG A 36 6.85 7.31 16.06
CA ARG A 36 7.94 7.31 17.03
C ARG A 36 7.41 7.44 18.46
N THR A 37 8.08 6.78 19.37
CA THR A 37 7.92 6.92 20.83
C THR A 37 9.17 7.46 21.49
N GLY A 38 10.27 7.54 20.74
CA GLY A 38 11.59 8.01 21.11
C GLY A 38 12.51 7.97 19.89
N SER A 39 13.77 8.30 20.05
CA SER A 39 14.76 8.20 18.98
C SER A 39 15.25 6.76 18.83
N ALA A 40 15.19 6.24 17.63
CA ALA A 40 15.72 4.91 17.30
C ALA A 40 17.26 4.88 17.39
N PRO A 41 17.87 3.73 17.74
CA PRO A 41 19.30 3.55 17.60
C PRO A 41 19.77 3.84 16.16
N GLN A 42 20.94 4.44 16.06
CA GLN A 42 21.57 4.79 14.78
C GLN A 42 22.85 4.00 14.57
N GLY A 43 23.28 3.81 13.35
CA GLY A 43 24.56 3.24 12.99
C GLY A 43 24.45 2.16 11.91
N ALA A 44 25.61 1.84 11.33
CA ALA A 44 25.70 0.89 10.22
C ALA A 44 25.13 -0.51 10.57
N ASP A 45 25.29 -0.96 11.80
CA ASP A 45 24.77 -2.27 12.24
C ASP A 45 23.24 -2.31 12.21
N VAL A 46 22.57 -1.20 12.57
CA VAL A 46 21.09 -1.05 12.52
C VAL A 46 20.58 -1.10 11.08
N GLU A 47 21.28 -0.44 10.19
CA GLU A 47 20.95 -0.43 8.76
C GLU A 47 21.18 -1.82 8.12
N VAL A 48 22.27 -2.49 8.47
CA VAL A 48 22.58 -3.86 8.01
C VAL A 48 21.48 -4.83 8.48
N GLU A 49 21.12 -4.80 9.77
CA GLU A 49 20.05 -5.66 10.31
C GLU A 49 18.75 -5.50 9.52
N PHE A 50 18.37 -4.26 9.24
CA PHE A 50 17.13 -3.98 8.51
C PHE A 50 17.20 -4.46 7.04
N ASN A 51 18.33 -4.22 6.36
CA ASN A 51 18.51 -4.67 4.98
C ASN A 51 18.52 -6.20 4.85
N GLU A 52 19.17 -6.90 5.79
CA GLU A 52 19.16 -8.37 5.84
C GLU A 52 17.74 -8.90 6.06
N LEU A 53 16.97 -8.28 6.96
CA LEU A 53 15.59 -8.64 7.17
C LEU A 53 14.74 -8.45 5.91
N ALA A 54 14.85 -7.30 5.25
CA ALA A 54 14.10 -6.99 4.04
C ALA A 54 14.44 -7.98 2.90
N GLY A 55 15.73 -8.37 2.77
CA GLY A 55 16.18 -9.39 1.82
C GLY A 55 15.62 -10.79 2.11
N ALA A 56 15.56 -11.17 3.39
CA ALA A 56 15.08 -12.48 3.82
C ALA A 56 13.56 -12.69 3.63
N PHE A 57 12.78 -11.66 3.34
CA PHE A 57 11.35 -11.82 3.04
C PHE A 57 11.11 -12.54 1.72
N ALA A 58 12.01 -12.44 0.76
CA ALA A 58 11.89 -13.10 -0.54
C ALA A 58 11.82 -14.63 -0.41
N ASP A 59 12.50 -15.22 0.58
CA ASP A 59 12.49 -16.67 0.84
C ASP A 59 11.13 -17.19 1.32
N GLN A 60 10.24 -16.30 1.76
CA GLN A 60 8.91 -16.61 2.28
C GLN A 60 7.78 -16.18 1.32
N GLU A 61 8.08 -15.92 0.05
CA GLU A 61 7.15 -15.32 -0.92
C GLU A 61 6.54 -13.98 -0.45
N VAL A 62 7.16 -13.33 0.55
CA VAL A 62 6.77 -12.00 1.00
C VAL A 62 7.59 -10.97 0.25
N THR A 63 6.89 -10.05 -0.41
CA THR A 63 7.53 -8.89 -1.04
C THR A 63 7.46 -7.71 -0.09
N PHE A 64 8.61 -7.17 0.28
CA PHE A 64 8.72 -5.87 0.93
C PHE A 64 8.66 -4.80 -0.16
N ARG A 65 7.46 -4.22 -0.39
CA ARG A 65 7.23 -3.29 -1.51
C ARG A 65 7.85 -1.92 -1.26
N GLY A 66 7.86 -1.47 -0.01
CA GLY A 66 8.49 -0.20 0.30
C GLY A 66 8.34 0.25 1.75
N THR A 67 9.14 1.26 2.07
CA THR A 67 9.05 2.09 3.26
C THR A 67 8.84 3.53 2.80
N TYR A 68 7.94 4.26 3.46
CA TYR A 68 7.55 5.61 3.05
C TYR A 68 7.60 6.56 4.24
N ASP A 69 8.20 7.73 4.02
CA ASP A 69 8.18 8.84 4.96
C ASP A 69 6.80 9.51 4.91
N VAL A 70 6.01 9.35 5.96
CA VAL A 70 4.70 9.98 6.14
C VAL A 70 4.73 11.09 7.19
N SER A 71 5.91 11.37 7.72
CA SER A 71 6.12 12.44 8.70
C SER A 71 5.71 13.80 8.14
N ALA A 72 5.25 14.70 8.99
CA ALA A 72 4.72 16.00 8.62
C ALA A 72 3.50 16.01 7.68
N MET A 73 3.08 14.85 7.14
CA MET A 73 1.80 14.70 6.45
C MET A 73 0.67 14.42 7.45
N ARG A 74 1.01 13.77 8.57
CA ARG A 74 0.13 13.53 9.72
C ARG A 74 0.91 13.69 11.01
N ASP A 75 0.23 14.17 12.04
CA ASP A 75 0.83 14.44 13.37
C ASP A 75 1.10 13.17 14.18
N GLU A 76 0.33 12.09 13.93
CA GLU A 76 0.43 10.82 14.66
C GLU A 76 1.25 9.75 13.94
N ALA A 77 1.95 10.06 12.84
CA ALA A 77 2.61 9.09 11.99
C ALA A 77 3.95 9.59 11.46
N ASP A 78 4.94 8.69 11.41
CA ASP A 78 6.27 9.01 10.90
C ASP A 78 6.64 8.14 9.69
N ILE A 79 6.39 6.83 9.75
CA ILE A 79 6.82 5.91 8.70
C ILE A 79 5.73 4.88 8.37
N LEU A 80 5.61 4.53 7.10
CA LEU A 80 4.74 3.47 6.61
C LEU A 80 5.56 2.36 5.98
N THR A 81 5.29 1.11 6.32
CA THR A 81 5.81 -0.07 5.62
C THR A 81 4.71 -0.77 4.84
N TRP A 82 5.05 -1.28 3.66
CA TRP A 82 4.15 -2.01 2.80
C TRP A 82 4.72 -3.37 2.43
N VAL A 83 4.03 -4.45 2.84
CA VAL A 83 4.38 -5.83 2.51
C VAL A 83 3.22 -6.51 1.76
N THR A 84 3.55 -7.41 0.83
CA THR A 84 2.58 -8.18 0.04
C THR A 84 3.00 -9.64 -0.05
N GLY A 85 2.04 -10.55 -0.25
CA GLY A 85 2.34 -11.98 -0.38
C GLY A 85 1.09 -12.84 -0.44
N PRO A 86 1.23 -14.17 -0.60
CA PRO A 86 0.10 -15.09 -0.74
C PRO A 86 -0.53 -15.53 0.60
N SER A 87 0.12 -15.24 1.74
CA SER A 87 -0.30 -15.70 3.08
C SER A 87 -0.46 -14.51 4.03
N ALA A 88 -1.63 -14.40 4.65
CA ALA A 88 -1.88 -13.37 5.65
C ALA A 88 -1.00 -13.54 6.89
N GLU A 89 -0.76 -14.79 7.31
CA GLU A 89 0.09 -15.16 8.45
C GLU A 89 1.53 -14.72 8.25
N ASP A 90 2.05 -14.88 7.02
CA ASP A 90 3.43 -14.49 6.68
C ASP A 90 3.57 -12.96 6.66
N LEU A 91 2.55 -12.23 6.19
CA LEU A 91 2.55 -10.76 6.28
C LEU A 91 2.51 -10.28 7.74
N GLN A 92 1.71 -10.93 8.60
CA GLN A 92 1.71 -10.63 10.02
C GLN A 92 3.08 -10.95 10.66
N ALA A 93 3.70 -12.06 10.27
CA ALA A 93 5.04 -12.43 10.74
C ALA A 93 6.09 -11.41 10.28
N ALA A 94 6.01 -10.94 9.04
CA ALA A 94 6.90 -9.91 8.50
C ALA A 94 6.82 -8.61 9.32
N VAL A 95 5.63 -8.11 9.62
CA VAL A 95 5.46 -6.90 10.45
C VAL A 95 5.99 -7.12 11.88
N ARG A 96 5.76 -8.30 12.47
CA ARG A 96 6.34 -8.62 13.79
C ARG A 96 7.87 -8.62 13.77
N ARG A 97 8.49 -9.08 12.67
CA ARG A 97 9.96 -9.06 12.49
C ARG A 97 10.46 -7.64 12.33
N ILE A 98 9.82 -6.81 11.49
CA ILE A 98 10.15 -5.38 11.33
C ILE A 98 10.16 -4.68 12.68
N ARG A 99 9.11 -4.85 13.48
CA ARG A 99 9.00 -4.22 14.81
C ARG A 99 10.09 -4.64 15.82
N ARG A 100 10.72 -5.77 15.60
CA ARG A 100 11.78 -6.29 16.49
C ARG A 100 13.18 -5.81 16.12
N THR A 101 13.34 -5.19 14.95
CA THR A 101 14.62 -4.61 14.58
C THR A 101 14.98 -3.44 15.49
N ALA A 102 16.27 -3.19 15.66
CA ALA A 102 16.75 -2.04 16.40
C ALA A 102 16.19 -0.73 15.81
N MET A 103 16.10 -0.62 14.49
CA MET A 103 15.56 0.54 13.76
C MET A 103 14.12 0.89 14.17
N PHE A 104 13.25 -0.10 14.39
CA PHE A 104 11.85 0.10 14.77
C PHE A 104 11.57 -0.05 16.27
N SER A 105 12.60 -0.22 17.11
CA SER A 105 12.46 -0.48 18.54
C SER A 105 11.77 0.64 19.33
N GLN A 106 11.91 1.89 18.87
CA GLN A 106 11.29 3.07 19.48
C GLN A 106 10.08 3.54 18.68
N THR A 107 9.24 2.59 18.24
CA THR A 107 8.00 2.89 17.51
C THR A 107 6.80 2.17 18.09
N ARG A 108 5.62 2.75 17.86
CA ARG A 108 4.32 2.10 18.03
C ARG A 108 3.60 2.01 16.69
N ILE A 109 2.72 1.05 16.54
CA ILE A 109 1.80 1.03 15.40
C ILE A 109 0.72 2.10 15.64
N ALA A 110 0.59 3.04 14.71
CA ALA A 110 -0.45 4.06 14.68
C ALA A 110 -1.66 3.60 13.84
N PHE A 111 -1.39 2.82 12.77
CA PHE A 111 -2.42 2.27 11.89
C PHE A 111 -1.91 0.97 11.27
N SER A 112 -2.81 0.02 11.06
CA SER A 112 -2.51 -1.20 10.30
C SER A 112 -3.77 -1.70 9.61
N ALA A 113 -3.66 -2.01 8.32
CA ALA A 113 -4.78 -2.55 7.56
C ALA A 113 -4.30 -3.56 6.52
N MET A 114 -4.97 -4.71 6.50
CA MET A 114 -4.77 -5.78 5.53
C MET A 114 -5.89 -5.78 4.51
N GLY A 115 -5.53 -6.01 3.24
CA GLY A 115 -6.47 -6.26 2.17
C GLY A 115 -6.07 -7.48 1.36
N VAL A 116 -7.00 -7.98 0.56
CA VAL A 116 -6.77 -9.09 -0.37
C VAL A 116 -7.38 -8.76 -1.73
N HIS A 117 -6.67 -9.09 -2.80
CA HIS A 117 -7.24 -8.97 -4.14
C HIS A 117 -8.41 -9.93 -4.30
N ARG A 118 -9.52 -9.40 -4.82
CA ARG A 118 -10.66 -10.18 -5.33
C ARG A 118 -11.01 -9.64 -6.70
N THR A 119 -11.30 -10.55 -7.64
CA THR A 119 -11.67 -10.17 -9.00
C THR A 119 -12.82 -9.17 -8.98
N ALA A 120 -12.63 -8.02 -9.63
CA ALA A 120 -13.62 -6.96 -9.65
C ALA A 120 -14.89 -7.39 -10.41
N GLU A 121 -16.05 -7.02 -9.88
CA GLU A 121 -17.38 -7.41 -10.39
C GLU A 121 -17.59 -7.00 -11.86
N PHE A 122 -17.08 -5.83 -12.26
CA PHE A 122 -17.35 -5.23 -13.58
C PHE A 122 -16.11 -5.05 -14.46
N ALA A 123 -14.91 -5.38 -13.96
CA ALA A 123 -13.65 -5.16 -14.69
C ALA A 123 -12.58 -6.20 -14.29
N ARG A 124 -12.62 -7.38 -14.89
CA ARG A 124 -11.66 -8.47 -14.59
C ARG A 124 -10.19 -8.08 -14.82
N SER A 125 -9.92 -7.11 -15.68
CA SER A 125 -8.58 -6.59 -15.92
C SER A 125 -8.10 -5.62 -14.82
N HIS A 126 -8.98 -5.22 -13.91
CA HIS A 126 -8.61 -4.34 -12.80
C HIS A 126 -7.96 -5.14 -11.67
N VAL A 127 -6.65 -5.33 -11.79
CA VAL A 127 -5.80 -6.05 -10.85
C VAL A 127 -4.82 -5.07 -10.21
N PRO A 128 -4.55 -5.15 -8.90
CA PRO A 128 -3.61 -4.27 -8.23
C PRO A 128 -2.22 -4.33 -8.84
N ALA A 129 -1.56 -3.19 -8.99
CA ALA A 129 -0.23 -3.09 -9.59
C ALA A 129 0.82 -3.97 -8.87
N TYR A 130 0.72 -4.10 -7.54
CA TYR A 130 1.62 -4.97 -6.79
C TYR A 130 1.46 -6.45 -7.18
N ALA A 131 0.24 -6.92 -7.44
CA ALA A 131 -0.01 -8.31 -7.85
C ALA A 131 0.45 -8.59 -9.29
N LEU A 132 0.42 -7.56 -10.15
CA LEU A 132 1.00 -7.61 -11.49
C LEU A 132 2.53 -7.61 -11.49
N GLY A 133 3.18 -7.36 -10.35
CA GLY A 133 4.64 -7.24 -10.26
C GLY A 133 5.19 -5.91 -10.80
N VAL A 134 4.33 -4.88 -10.96
CA VAL A 134 4.77 -3.55 -11.36
C VAL A 134 5.62 -2.93 -10.23
N PRO A 135 6.81 -2.39 -10.52
CA PRO A 135 7.65 -1.72 -9.51
C PRO A 135 6.91 -0.57 -8.81
N PRO A 136 7.23 -0.29 -7.54
CA PRO A 136 6.61 0.82 -6.82
C PRO A 136 7.16 2.17 -7.30
N GLU A 137 6.31 3.20 -7.19
CA GLU A 137 6.63 4.59 -7.52
C GLU A 137 7.18 5.38 -6.31
N ASP A 138 7.60 6.63 -6.54
CA ASP A 138 8.25 7.49 -5.53
C ASP A 138 7.27 8.03 -4.47
N TRP A 139 6.00 8.16 -4.78
CA TRP A 139 4.97 8.65 -3.88
C TRP A 139 3.85 7.65 -3.74
N LEU A 140 3.35 7.53 -2.53
CA LEU A 140 2.22 6.66 -2.16
C LEU A 140 1.18 7.48 -1.40
N VAL A 141 -0.10 7.24 -1.67
CA VAL A 141 -1.19 7.52 -0.75
C VAL A 141 -1.96 6.25 -0.48
N ILE A 142 -2.20 5.91 0.78
CA ILE A 142 -3.12 4.86 1.17
C ILE A 142 -4.31 5.45 1.92
N TYR A 143 -5.48 4.89 1.69
CA TYR A 143 -6.67 5.18 2.48
C TYR A 143 -7.68 4.05 2.41
N PRO A 144 -8.41 3.78 3.50
CA PRO A 144 -9.55 2.88 3.49
C PRO A 144 -10.82 3.62 3.05
N PHE A 145 -11.84 2.89 2.59
CA PHE A 145 -13.16 3.46 2.45
C PHE A 145 -14.29 2.44 2.63
N ASN A 146 -15.46 2.95 2.99
CA ASN A 146 -16.71 2.20 3.05
C ASN A 146 -17.71 2.78 2.05
N ARG A 147 -18.45 1.90 1.39
CA ARG A 147 -19.56 2.28 0.54
C ARG A 147 -20.77 2.78 1.36
N SER A 148 -21.66 3.52 0.72
CA SER A 148 -22.96 3.85 1.30
C SER A 148 -23.79 2.58 1.52
N TYR A 149 -24.72 2.61 2.48
CA TYR A 149 -25.51 1.43 2.88
C TYR A 149 -26.34 0.85 1.73
N ASP A 150 -26.75 1.65 0.77
CA ASP A 150 -27.53 1.24 -0.40
C ASP A 150 -26.69 0.69 -1.55
N TRP A 151 -25.35 0.92 -1.56
CA TRP A 151 -24.49 0.60 -2.69
C TRP A 151 -24.65 -0.83 -3.19
N TYR A 152 -24.56 -1.81 -2.31
CA TYR A 152 -24.62 -3.23 -2.67
C TYR A 152 -26.04 -3.70 -3.00
N LEU A 153 -27.06 -2.89 -2.68
CA LEU A 153 -28.48 -3.14 -2.97
C LEU A 153 -28.92 -2.48 -4.28
N LEU A 154 -28.11 -1.61 -4.86
CA LEU A 154 -28.39 -1.00 -6.16
C LEU A 154 -28.41 -2.06 -7.26
N ASP A 155 -29.19 -1.76 -8.31
CA ASP A 155 -29.14 -2.54 -9.54
C ASP A 155 -27.70 -2.70 -10.08
N PRO A 156 -27.25 -3.92 -10.41
CA PRO A 156 -25.88 -4.15 -10.88
C PRO A 156 -25.51 -3.36 -12.13
N ALA A 157 -26.45 -3.13 -13.06
CA ALA A 157 -26.18 -2.35 -14.27
C ALA A 157 -25.90 -0.88 -13.93
N LYS A 158 -26.61 -0.33 -12.93
CA LYS A 158 -26.36 1.03 -12.44
C LYS A 158 -24.99 1.13 -11.78
N ARG A 159 -24.61 0.18 -10.89
CA ARG A 159 -23.26 0.14 -10.30
C ARG A 159 -22.18 0.06 -11.37
N GLY A 160 -22.35 -0.85 -12.33
CA GLY A 160 -21.41 -1.03 -13.43
C GLY A 160 -21.25 0.23 -14.31
N LYS A 161 -22.32 1.00 -14.54
CA LYS A 161 -22.23 2.28 -15.26
C LYS A 161 -21.36 3.27 -14.50
N MET A 162 -21.66 3.49 -13.20
CA MET A 162 -20.93 4.43 -12.35
C MET A 162 -19.45 4.05 -12.20
N LEU A 163 -19.14 2.76 -12.06
CA LEU A 163 -17.74 2.28 -11.95
C LEU A 163 -16.98 2.43 -13.27
N ARG A 164 -17.64 2.23 -14.43
CA ARG A 164 -17.00 2.49 -15.73
C ARG A 164 -16.67 3.96 -15.92
N GLU A 165 -17.60 4.86 -15.58
CA GLU A 165 -17.38 6.31 -15.63
C GLU A 165 -16.23 6.71 -14.71
N HIS A 166 -16.21 6.24 -13.48
CA HIS A 166 -15.13 6.44 -12.53
C HIS A 166 -13.77 5.92 -13.08
N GLY A 167 -13.77 4.73 -13.67
CA GLY A 167 -12.59 4.15 -14.29
C GLY A 167 -12.07 4.97 -15.48
N MET A 168 -12.97 5.53 -16.30
CA MET A 168 -12.57 6.41 -17.42
C MET A 168 -11.90 7.69 -16.93
N LEU A 169 -12.41 8.31 -15.86
CA LEU A 169 -11.76 9.47 -15.23
C LEU A 169 -10.36 9.10 -14.68
N GLY A 170 -10.21 7.90 -14.09
CA GLY A 170 -8.91 7.42 -13.63
C GLY A 170 -7.88 7.20 -14.76
N GLN A 171 -8.33 6.80 -15.95
CA GLN A 171 -7.45 6.60 -17.12
C GLN A 171 -6.84 7.91 -17.66
N GLU A 172 -7.36 9.07 -17.27
CA GLU A 172 -6.74 10.36 -17.58
C GLU A 172 -5.37 10.54 -16.87
N PHE A 173 -5.05 9.69 -15.89
CA PHE A 173 -3.83 9.72 -15.08
C PHE A 173 -2.99 8.44 -15.25
N PRO A 174 -2.39 8.21 -16.42
CA PRO A 174 -1.66 6.97 -16.71
C PRO A 174 -0.38 6.79 -15.89
N SER A 175 0.13 7.86 -15.26
CA SER A 175 1.28 7.81 -14.34
C SER A 175 0.92 7.24 -12.97
N VAL A 176 -0.38 7.11 -12.63
CA VAL A 176 -0.81 6.65 -11.32
C VAL A 176 -1.11 5.15 -11.35
N LEU A 177 -0.39 4.41 -10.53
CA LEU A 177 -0.65 2.98 -10.29
C LEU A 177 -1.73 2.83 -9.23
N ALA A 178 -2.75 2.03 -9.53
CA ALA A 178 -3.84 1.76 -8.59
C ALA A 178 -3.72 0.36 -7.97
N ASN A 179 -3.89 0.29 -6.65
CA ASN A 179 -3.95 -0.94 -5.88
C ASN A 179 -5.21 -0.92 -5.00
N THR A 180 -6.30 -1.41 -5.55
CA THR A 180 -7.58 -1.53 -4.83
C THR A 180 -7.74 -2.96 -4.34
N THR A 181 -7.98 -3.14 -3.05
CA THR A 181 -8.15 -4.45 -2.43
C THR A 181 -9.35 -4.51 -1.51
N SER A 182 -9.94 -5.70 -1.41
CA SER A 182 -11.04 -6.01 -0.49
C SER A 182 -10.51 -6.14 0.93
N ALA A 183 -11.20 -5.54 1.89
CA ALA A 183 -10.83 -5.58 3.31
C ALA A 183 -11.98 -6.05 4.22
N PHE A 184 -13.07 -6.55 3.63
CA PHE A 184 -14.22 -7.09 4.38
C PHE A 184 -13.76 -8.15 5.39
N ALA A 185 -14.21 -8.03 6.62
CA ALA A 185 -13.87 -8.89 7.75
C ALA A 185 -12.39 -8.89 8.18
N LEU A 186 -11.52 -8.14 7.49
CA LEU A 186 -10.10 -8.03 7.86
C LEU A 186 -9.85 -6.85 8.81
N ASN A 187 -10.71 -5.83 8.77
CA ASN A 187 -10.69 -4.65 9.63
C ASN A 187 -12.05 -3.93 9.58
N ASP A 188 -12.11 -2.66 9.98
CA ASP A 188 -13.35 -1.86 10.05
C ASP A 188 -13.81 -1.31 8.69
N TRP A 189 -13.06 -1.56 7.61
CA TRP A 189 -13.34 -1.04 6.28
C TRP A 189 -13.64 -2.16 5.28
N GLU A 190 -14.32 -1.79 4.22
CA GLU A 190 -14.67 -2.68 3.11
C GLU A 190 -13.54 -2.75 2.06
N TRP A 191 -12.87 -1.62 1.84
CA TRP A 191 -11.88 -1.45 0.79
C TRP A 191 -10.65 -0.70 1.27
N LEU A 192 -9.49 -1.07 0.73
CA LEU A 192 -8.25 -0.32 0.85
C LEU A 192 -7.77 0.08 -0.55
N LEU A 193 -7.45 1.36 -0.69
CA LEU A 193 -6.77 1.90 -1.87
C LEU A 193 -5.35 2.31 -1.52
N ALA A 194 -4.43 1.96 -2.42
CA ALA A 194 -3.09 2.52 -2.46
C ALA A 194 -2.82 3.02 -3.87
N LEU A 195 -2.62 4.30 -4.02
CA LEU A 195 -2.26 4.94 -5.28
C LEU A 195 -0.79 5.34 -5.22
N GLU A 196 -0.04 4.99 -6.27
CA GLU A 196 1.38 5.32 -6.37
C GLU A 196 1.62 6.18 -7.61
N ALA A 197 2.52 7.14 -7.53
CA ALA A 197 2.89 7.99 -8.67
C ALA A 197 4.34 8.49 -8.55
N PRO A 198 4.99 8.83 -9.67
CA PRO A 198 6.31 9.46 -9.65
C PRO A 198 6.28 10.88 -9.07
N LYS A 199 5.12 11.56 -9.09
CA LYS A 199 4.93 12.91 -8.56
C LYS A 199 3.73 12.95 -7.61
N LEU A 200 3.91 13.63 -6.46
CA LEU A 200 2.85 13.83 -5.48
C LEU A 200 1.64 14.56 -6.08
N THR A 201 1.88 15.53 -6.95
CA THR A 201 0.81 16.30 -7.62
C THR A 201 -0.10 15.46 -8.50
N ASP A 202 0.41 14.39 -9.11
CA ASP A 202 -0.41 13.47 -9.91
C ASP A 202 -1.47 12.79 -9.05
N LEU A 203 -1.12 12.43 -7.80
CA LEU A 203 -2.09 11.87 -6.83
C LEU A 203 -3.14 12.91 -6.44
N VAL A 204 -2.74 14.17 -6.23
CA VAL A 204 -3.66 15.27 -5.90
C VAL A 204 -4.64 15.51 -7.04
N ASP A 205 -4.15 15.61 -8.26
CA ASP A 205 -4.96 15.92 -9.43
C ASP A 205 -5.94 14.78 -9.76
N MET A 206 -5.48 13.53 -9.70
CA MET A 206 -6.34 12.36 -9.85
C MET A 206 -7.44 12.33 -8.78
N MET A 207 -7.08 12.49 -7.51
CA MET A 207 -8.06 12.47 -6.41
C MET A 207 -9.11 13.60 -6.55
N ARG A 208 -8.70 14.78 -6.99
CA ARG A 208 -9.63 15.89 -7.30
C ARG A 208 -10.57 15.51 -8.44
N LYS A 209 -10.02 14.96 -9.53
CA LYS A 209 -10.82 14.56 -10.71
C LYS A 209 -11.84 13.50 -10.36
N LEU A 210 -11.47 12.49 -9.59
CA LEU A 210 -12.38 11.42 -9.19
C LEU A 210 -13.55 11.88 -8.29
N ARG A 211 -13.47 13.08 -7.69
CA ARG A 211 -14.62 13.69 -6.98
C ARG A 211 -15.79 14.08 -7.88
N GLU A 212 -15.56 14.19 -9.20
CA GLU A 212 -16.60 14.52 -10.18
C GLU A 212 -17.47 13.31 -10.56
N SER A 213 -17.08 12.09 -10.18
CA SER A 213 -17.81 10.85 -10.48
C SER A 213 -19.04 10.65 -9.57
N GLU A 214 -20.15 10.14 -10.13
CA GLU A 214 -21.35 9.76 -9.37
C GLU A 214 -21.07 8.72 -8.27
N THR A 215 -20.00 7.93 -8.40
CA THR A 215 -19.58 6.99 -7.33
C THR A 215 -19.33 7.69 -6.00
N ARG A 216 -19.05 8.99 -6.01
CA ARG A 216 -18.84 9.81 -4.82
C ARG A 216 -20.04 9.85 -3.89
N TYR A 217 -21.26 9.81 -4.41
CA TYR A 217 -22.49 9.73 -3.60
C TYR A 217 -22.59 8.43 -2.80
N HIS A 218 -21.82 7.42 -3.20
CA HIS A 218 -21.81 6.10 -2.58
C HIS A 218 -20.51 5.78 -1.82
N VAL A 219 -19.87 6.81 -1.27
CA VAL A 219 -18.77 6.67 -0.30
C VAL A 219 -19.23 7.28 1.02
N ARG A 220 -19.27 6.48 2.08
CA ARG A 220 -19.66 6.89 3.43
C ARG A 220 -18.48 7.40 4.23
N ASP A 221 -17.43 6.60 4.31
CA ASP A 221 -16.21 6.87 5.04
C ASP A 221 -15.00 6.69 4.12
N GLU A 222 -14.00 7.58 4.24
CA GLU A 222 -12.83 7.60 3.36
C GLU A 222 -11.61 8.14 4.12
N ILE A 223 -11.46 7.77 5.39
CA ILE A 223 -10.37 8.19 6.27
C ILE A 223 -9.85 7.00 7.09
N PRO A 224 -8.60 7.05 7.58
CA PRO A 224 -7.57 8.09 7.40
C PRO A 224 -6.80 8.01 6.08
N PHE A 225 -6.17 9.10 5.66
CA PHE A 225 -5.20 9.14 4.57
C PHE A 225 -3.79 9.12 5.13
N TYR A 226 -2.92 8.29 4.55
CA TYR A 226 -1.48 8.30 4.79
C TYR A 226 -0.76 8.49 3.46
N THR A 227 -0.07 9.62 3.33
CA THR A 227 0.67 9.97 2.12
C THR A 227 2.15 10.05 2.47
N GLY A 228 3.01 9.46 1.64
CA GLY A 228 4.44 9.47 1.93
C GLY A 228 5.32 9.33 0.70
N ARG A 229 6.56 9.81 0.85
CA ARG A 229 7.64 9.65 -0.10
C ARG A 229 8.36 8.33 0.16
N ARG A 230 8.63 7.57 -0.88
CA ARG A 230 9.37 6.31 -0.78
C ARG A 230 10.81 6.54 -0.34
N LEU A 231 11.25 5.81 0.67
CA LEU A 231 12.61 5.77 1.15
C LEU A 231 13.37 4.64 0.44
N LYS A 232 14.55 4.93 -0.11
CA LYS A 232 15.31 4.01 -0.96
C LYS A 232 16.49 3.37 -0.25
N ALA A 233 16.93 3.97 0.87
CA ALA A 233 18.03 3.48 1.68
C ALA A 233 17.62 3.33 3.15
N ALA A 234 18.27 2.41 3.88
CA ALA A 234 18.03 2.22 5.31
C ALA A 234 18.46 3.46 6.12
N SER A 235 19.46 4.21 5.65
CA SER A 235 19.88 5.49 6.24
C SER A 235 18.76 6.55 6.22
N GLU A 236 17.97 6.63 5.16
CA GLU A 236 16.82 7.53 5.09
C GLU A 236 15.72 7.12 6.10
N ILE A 237 15.52 5.81 6.32
CA ILE A 237 14.58 5.29 7.32
C ILE A 237 15.07 5.67 8.74
N ALA A 238 16.35 5.48 9.00
CA ALA A 238 16.99 5.82 10.26
C ALA A 238 16.86 7.32 10.55
N GLU A 239 17.04 8.19 9.55
CA GLU A 239 16.87 9.65 9.69
C GLU A 239 15.43 10.01 10.11
N VAL A 240 14.42 9.40 9.50
CA VAL A 240 13.01 9.68 9.86
C VAL A 240 12.70 9.21 11.27
N LEU A 241 13.35 8.15 11.76
CA LEU A 241 13.12 7.57 13.09
C LEU A 241 14.05 8.14 14.19
N LEU A 242 14.91 9.09 13.87
CA LEU A 242 15.76 9.79 14.82
C LEU A 242 14.91 10.76 15.67
#